data_821617fbe3d9054a122c68abaa566560
#
_entry.id   821617fbe3d9054a122c68abaa566560
#
_cell.length_a   1.000
_cell.length_b   1.000
_cell.length_c   1.000
_cell.angle_alpha   90.00
_cell.angle_beta   90.00
_cell.angle_gamma   90.00
#
_symmetry.space_group_name_H-M   'P 1'
#
loop_
_entity.id
_entity.type
_entity.pdbx_description
1 polymer ?
#
loop_
_entity_poly.entity_id
_entity_poly.type
_entity_poly.pdbx_seq_one_letter_code
_entity_poly.pdbx_strand_id
1 'polypeptide(L)'
;MSRLKSNWKWYLCAFGLPFIISVFICIKNGVYPFGENCILHIDMYHQYEPFFTEFMDKLKHGDSLLYSFRLGLGSDFVSLFAYYLASPLNWLLLLVPSSHVIEFMTVLILLKIGLCGLSFAAYLWNHFEKVNAAGVIFAAFYALSGYMAAYSWNIMWLDGLVLAPLAV
;
A
#
# COMPACT_ATOMS: atom_id res chain seq x y z
N MET A 1 1.43 -22.09 16.76
CA MET A 1 1.07 -22.40 15.34
C MET A 1 -0.31 -23.03 15.15
N SER A 2 -0.90 -23.75 16.10
CA SER A 2 -2.23 -24.39 15.93
C SER A 2 -3.41 -23.40 15.92
N ARG A 3 -3.35 -22.29 16.68
CA ARG A 3 -4.41 -21.25 16.70
C ARG A 3 -4.57 -20.50 15.37
N LEU A 4 -3.49 -20.31 14.63
CA LEU A 4 -3.55 -19.66 13.31
C LEU A 4 -4.33 -20.50 12.27
N LYS A 5 -4.15 -21.82 12.29
CA LYS A 5 -4.86 -22.72 11.34
C LYS A 5 -6.37 -22.75 11.55
N SER A 6 -6.86 -22.53 12.77
CA SER A 6 -8.30 -22.53 13.09
C SER A 6 -8.99 -21.20 12.74
N ASN A 7 -8.26 -20.08 12.68
CA ASN A 7 -8.82 -18.72 12.60
C ASN A 7 -8.52 -17.98 11.30
N TRP A 8 -7.95 -18.63 10.28
CA TRP A 8 -7.52 -17.98 9.05
C TRP A 8 -8.64 -17.19 8.33
N LYS A 9 -9.90 -17.66 8.47
CA LYS A 9 -11.07 -16.97 7.90
C LYS A 9 -11.25 -15.56 8.47
N TRP A 10 -11.00 -15.39 9.77
CA TRP A 10 -11.09 -14.09 10.42
C TRP A 10 -9.99 -13.13 9.96
N TYR A 11 -8.78 -13.63 9.71
CA TYR A 11 -7.69 -12.84 9.14
C TYR A 11 -8.02 -12.42 7.70
N LEU A 12 -8.61 -13.32 6.91
CA LEU A 12 -9.09 -12.95 5.57
C LEU A 12 -10.21 -11.91 5.62
N CYS A 13 -11.14 -12.01 6.57
CA CYS A 13 -12.18 -11.00 6.75
C CYS A 13 -11.59 -9.64 7.16
N ALA A 14 -10.60 -9.63 8.04
CA ALA A 14 -9.96 -8.40 8.52
C ALA A 14 -9.18 -7.68 7.40
N PHE A 15 -8.53 -8.42 6.51
CA PHE A 15 -7.94 -7.89 5.29
C PHE A 15 -9.01 -7.50 4.26
N GLY A 16 -9.93 -8.42 3.98
CA GLY A 16 -10.86 -8.33 2.86
C GLY A 16 -11.90 -7.23 3.02
N LEU A 17 -12.42 -7.01 4.24
CA LEU A 17 -13.48 -6.02 4.45
C LEU A 17 -13.04 -4.60 4.06
N PRO A 18 -11.95 -4.01 4.62
CA PRO A 18 -11.50 -2.68 4.21
C PRO A 18 -11.00 -2.66 2.76
N PHE A 19 -10.37 -3.73 2.27
CA PHE A 19 -9.92 -3.84 0.89
C PHE A 19 -11.11 -3.76 -0.08
N ILE A 20 -12.16 -4.57 0.12
CA ILE A 20 -13.35 -4.62 -0.76
C ILE A 20 -14.10 -3.29 -0.73
N ILE A 21 -14.25 -2.67 0.45
CA ILE A 21 -14.87 -1.34 0.57
C ILE A 21 -14.08 -0.32 -0.26
N SER A 22 -12.76 -0.32 -0.16
CA SER A 22 -11.90 0.61 -0.91
C SER A 22 -11.95 0.34 -2.42
N VAL A 23 -11.94 -0.92 -2.84
CA VAL A 23 -12.15 -1.30 -4.25
C VAL A 23 -13.50 -0.78 -4.76
N PHE A 24 -14.56 -0.96 -3.99
CA PHE A 24 -15.89 -0.48 -4.36
C PHE A 24 -15.91 1.06 -4.50
N ILE A 25 -15.22 1.78 -3.62
CA ILE A 25 -15.07 3.24 -3.71
C ILE A 25 -14.34 3.62 -5.01
N CYS A 26 -13.24 2.93 -5.36
CA CYS A 26 -12.52 3.16 -6.61
C CYS A 26 -13.39 2.90 -7.84
N ILE A 27 -14.16 1.81 -7.85
CA ILE A 27 -15.10 1.49 -8.93
C ILE A 27 -16.14 2.60 -9.07
N LYS A 28 -16.76 3.02 -7.98
CA LYS A 28 -17.79 4.06 -7.96
C LYS A 28 -17.28 5.41 -8.50
N ASN A 29 -16.03 5.72 -8.23
CA ASN A 29 -15.39 6.96 -8.68
C ASN A 29 -14.65 6.81 -10.02
N GLY A 30 -14.70 5.64 -10.65
CA GLY A 30 -14.04 5.36 -11.93
C GLY A 30 -12.52 5.56 -11.87
N VAL A 31 -11.89 5.24 -10.74
CA VAL A 31 -10.42 5.37 -10.58
C VAL A 31 -9.70 4.22 -11.30
N TYR A 32 -8.57 4.51 -11.98
CA TYR A 32 -7.74 3.48 -12.60
C TYR A 32 -7.39 2.36 -11.59
N PRO A 33 -7.44 1.08 -11.97
CA PRO A 33 -7.76 0.49 -13.29
C PRO A 33 -9.27 0.28 -13.57
N PHE A 34 -10.16 0.79 -12.72
CA PHE A 34 -11.61 0.53 -12.79
C PHE A 34 -12.39 1.56 -13.63
N GLY A 35 -11.70 2.58 -14.16
CA GLY A 35 -12.28 3.63 -14.99
C GLY A 35 -11.19 4.54 -15.55
N GLU A 36 -11.53 5.77 -15.91
CA GLU A 36 -10.64 6.71 -16.59
C GLU A 36 -10.06 7.79 -15.65
N ASN A 37 -10.50 7.85 -14.39
CA ASN A 37 -10.05 8.86 -13.46
C ASN A 37 -8.69 8.50 -12.85
N CYS A 38 -7.75 9.43 -12.95
CA CYS A 38 -6.42 9.26 -12.37
C CYS A 38 -6.47 9.50 -10.85
N ILE A 39 -5.76 8.64 -10.08
CA ILE A 39 -5.60 8.81 -8.64
C ILE A 39 -4.55 9.88 -8.29
N LEU A 40 -3.73 10.28 -9.26
CA LEU A 40 -2.59 11.18 -9.01
C LEU A 40 -3.06 12.56 -8.58
N HIS A 41 -2.65 12.98 -7.40
CA HIS A 41 -2.83 14.33 -6.89
C HIS A 41 -1.69 14.70 -5.95
N ILE A 42 -1.43 15.99 -5.78
CA ILE A 42 -0.35 16.51 -4.93
C ILE A 42 0.98 15.81 -5.28
N ASP A 43 1.69 15.27 -4.30
CA ASP A 43 2.99 14.63 -4.48
C ASP A 43 2.94 13.30 -5.27
N MET A 44 1.77 12.69 -5.40
CA MET A 44 1.65 11.52 -6.28
C MET A 44 2.02 11.84 -7.72
N TYR A 45 1.61 13.00 -8.21
CA TYR A 45 1.90 13.45 -9.56
C TYR A 45 3.34 13.94 -9.72
N HIS A 46 3.84 14.73 -8.75
CA HIS A 46 5.15 15.39 -8.87
C HIS A 46 6.32 14.52 -8.39
N GLN A 47 6.08 13.55 -7.52
CA GLN A 47 7.12 12.75 -6.85
C GLN A 47 6.92 11.25 -7.05
N TYR A 48 5.80 10.68 -6.57
CA TYR A 48 5.65 9.22 -6.55
C TYR A 48 5.63 8.61 -7.95
N GLU A 49 4.85 9.13 -8.88
CA GLU A 49 4.77 8.59 -10.23
C GLU A 49 6.14 8.62 -10.93
N PRO A 50 6.86 9.74 -11.01
CA PRO A 50 8.20 9.76 -11.61
C PRO A 50 9.19 8.82 -10.88
N PHE A 51 9.11 8.72 -9.56
CA PHE A 51 10.01 7.87 -8.78
C PHE A 51 9.73 6.38 -8.98
N PHE A 52 8.47 5.99 -9.02
CA PHE A 52 8.08 4.62 -9.36
C PHE A 52 8.44 4.25 -10.79
N THR A 53 8.24 5.17 -11.74
CA THR A 53 8.61 4.97 -13.14
C THR A 53 10.12 4.77 -13.29
N GLU A 54 10.93 5.63 -12.69
CA GLU A 54 12.40 5.50 -12.71
C GLU A 54 12.86 4.21 -12.03
N PHE A 55 12.25 3.86 -10.89
CA PHE A 55 12.57 2.62 -10.18
C PHE A 55 12.25 1.39 -11.02
N MET A 56 11.09 1.37 -11.66
CA MET A 56 10.70 0.30 -12.58
C MET A 56 11.67 0.16 -13.74
N ASP A 57 12.04 1.27 -14.39
CA ASP A 57 12.98 1.29 -15.49
C ASP A 57 14.33 0.72 -15.08
N LYS A 58 14.86 1.17 -13.94
CA LYS A 58 16.12 0.64 -13.40
C LYS A 58 16.05 -0.86 -13.11
N LEU A 59 14.97 -1.34 -12.52
CA LEU A 59 14.80 -2.77 -12.24
C LEU A 59 14.73 -3.61 -13.50
N LYS A 60 14.03 -3.13 -14.55
CA LYS A 60 13.85 -3.88 -15.80
C LYS A 60 15.07 -3.89 -16.70
N HIS A 61 15.85 -2.82 -16.70
CA HIS A 61 17.06 -2.73 -17.50
C HIS A 61 18.33 -3.14 -16.75
N GLY A 62 18.24 -3.41 -15.45
CA GLY A 62 19.39 -3.73 -14.62
C GLY A 62 20.31 -2.54 -14.35
N ASP A 63 19.76 -1.33 -14.38
CA ASP A 63 20.51 -0.10 -14.17
C ASP A 63 20.91 0.09 -12.71
N SER A 64 21.97 0.85 -12.49
CA SER A 64 22.47 1.16 -11.16
C SER A 64 21.45 1.91 -10.32
N LEU A 65 21.21 1.44 -9.09
CA LEU A 65 20.37 2.12 -8.10
C LEU A 65 21.12 3.23 -7.34
N LEU A 66 22.37 3.51 -7.67
CA LEU A 66 23.16 4.52 -6.95
C LEU A 66 22.80 5.94 -7.34
N TYR A 67 22.56 6.20 -8.62
CA TYR A 67 22.35 7.53 -9.16
C TYR A 67 21.34 7.53 -10.32
N SER A 68 20.59 8.62 -10.50
CA SER A 68 19.74 8.84 -11.66
C SER A 68 19.94 10.22 -12.25
N PHE A 69 20.12 10.29 -13.58
CA PHE A 69 20.13 11.53 -14.35
C PHE A 69 18.75 11.98 -14.81
N ARG A 70 17.72 11.13 -14.65
CA ARG A 70 16.34 11.42 -15.10
C ARG A 70 15.52 12.19 -14.06
N LEU A 71 15.98 12.27 -12.83
CA LEU A 71 15.30 12.95 -11.74
C LEU A 71 15.98 14.30 -11.47
N GLY A 72 15.26 15.39 -11.75
CA GLY A 72 15.80 16.74 -11.67
C GLY A 72 16.98 16.92 -12.63
N LEU A 73 18.09 17.47 -12.14
CA LEU A 73 19.36 17.61 -12.87
C LEU A 73 20.35 16.47 -12.55
N GLY A 74 19.84 15.37 -12.01
CA GLY A 74 20.62 14.26 -11.47
C GLY A 74 20.59 14.24 -9.94
N SER A 75 20.33 13.07 -9.38
CA SER A 75 20.23 12.91 -7.92
C SER A 75 20.73 11.54 -7.47
N ASP A 76 21.11 11.48 -6.18
CA ASP A 76 21.38 10.23 -5.46
C ASP A 76 20.08 9.42 -5.37
N PHE A 77 20.06 8.28 -6.08
CA PHE A 77 18.88 7.42 -6.11
C PHE A 77 18.77 6.56 -4.85
N VAL A 78 19.86 6.29 -4.14
CA VAL A 78 19.83 5.50 -2.90
C VAL A 78 19.01 6.20 -1.82
N SER A 79 19.26 7.49 -1.62
CA SER A 79 18.50 8.29 -0.64
C SER A 79 17.02 8.40 -1.02
N LEU A 80 16.73 8.59 -2.30
CA LEU A 80 15.36 8.61 -2.81
C LEU A 80 14.67 7.27 -2.61
N PHE A 81 15.34 6.17 -2.96
CA PHE A 81 14.84 4.82 -2.74
C PHE A 81 14.56 4.56 -1.27
N ALA A 82 15.50 4.88 -0.38
CA ALA A 82 15.36 4.66 1.05
C ALA A 82 14.17 5.42 1.64
N TYR A 83 13.90 6.61 1.15
CA TYR A 83 12.81 7.45 1.65
C TYR A 83 11.44 7.08 1.05
N TYR A 84 11.34 6.95 -0.28
CA TYR A 84 10.05 6.81 -0.97
C TYR A 84 9.71 5.36 -1.37
N LEU A 85 10.71 4.53 -1.67
CA LEU A 85 10.53 3.30 -2.44
C LEU A 85 10.93 2.02 -1.70
N ALA A 86 11.44 2.10 -0.47
CA ALA A 86 11.98 0.95 0.25
C ALA A 86 10.93 -0.07 0.72
N SER A 87 9.64 0.15 0.47
CA SER A 87 8.59 -0.81 0.79
C SER A 87 8.81 -2.15 0.07
N PRO A 88 8.74 -3.30 0.78
CA PRO A 88 8.84 -4.60 0.13
C PRO A 88 7.80 -4.83 -0.97
N LEU A 89 6.62 -4.21 -0.86
CA LEU A 89 5.57 -4.33 -1.85
C LEU A 89 5.91 -3.64 -3.17
N ASN A 90 6.83 -2.68 -3.17
CA ASN A 90 7.23 -1.97 -4.37
C ASN A 90 7.99 -2.87 -5.37
N TRP A 91 8.58 -3.98 -4.90
CA TRP A 91 9.21 -4.97 -5.79
C TRP A 91 8.21 -5.69 -6.68
N LEU A 92 6.91 -5.64 -6.37
CA LEU A 92 5.85 -6.13 -7.26
C LEU A 92 5.80 -5.38 -8.60
N LEU A 93 6.44 -4.21 -8.71
CA LEU A 93 6.64 -3.49 -9.98
C LEU A 93 7.28 -4.35 -11.06
N LEU A 94 8.14 -5.32 -10.72
CA LEU A 94 8.76 -6.24 -11.68
C LEU A 94 7.73 -7.06 -12.46
N LEU A 95 6.54 -7.27 -11.90
CA LEU A 95 5.46 -8.04 -12.50
C LEU A 95 4.54 -7.18 -13.40
N VAL A 96 4.73 -5.86 -13.40
CA VAL A 96 3.83 -4.90 -14.05
C VAL A 96 4.46 -4.36 -15.34
N PRO A 97 3.69 -4.23 -16.44
CA PRO A 97 4.14 -3.53 -17.63
C PRO A 97 4.46 -2.05 -17.34
N SER A 98 5.45 -1.46 -18.04
CA SER A 98 5.88 -0.07 -17.77
C SER A 98 4.79 0.97 -18.01
N SER A 99 3.79 0.65 -18.83
CA SER A 99 2.63 1.52 -19.09
C SER A 99 1.59 1.57 -17.97
N HIS A 100 1.73 0.76 -16.90
CA HIS A 100 0.70 0.57 -15.85
C HIS A 100 1.20 0.95 -14.45
N VAL A 101 2.10 1.93 -14.34
CA VAL A 101 2.62 2.40 -13.05
C VAL A 101 1.51 3.02 -12.20
N ILE A 102 0.61 3.79 -12.81
CA ILE A 102 -0.49 4.48 -12.10
C ILE A 102 -1.48 3.46 -11.53
N GLU A 103 -1.85 2.46 -12.33
CA GLU A 103 -2.73 1.36 -11.90
C GLU A 103 -2.07 0.57 -10.77
N PHE A 104 -0.76 0.32 -10.88
CA PHE A 104 0.00 -0.32 -9.81
C PHE A 104 -0.05 0.49 -8.51
N MET A 105 0.11 1.81 -8.57
CA MET A 105 0.03 2.69 -7.38
C MET A 105 -1.35 2.59 -6.71
N THR A 106 -2.43 2.54 -7.51
CA THR A 106 -3.79 2.33 -6.99
C THR A 106 -3.90 0.98 -6.27
N VAL A 107 -3.47 -0.10 -6.93
CA VAL A 107 -3.50 -1.45 -6.35
C VAL A 107 -2.65 -1.53 -5.08
N LEU A 108 -1.49 -0.88 -5.07
CA LEU A 108 -0.60 -0.83 -3.92
C LEU A 108 -1.26 -0.16 -2.71
N ILE A 109 -1.95 0.97 -2.91
CA ILE A 109 -2.73 1.63 -1.85
C ILE A 109 -3.82 0.70 -1.32
N LEU A 110 -4.59 0.08 -2.21
CA LEU A 110 -5.65 -0.86 -1.82
C LEU A 110 -5.11 -2.03 -0.99
N LEU A 111 -3.97 -2.61 -1.42
CA LEU A 111 -3.29 -3.68 -0.67
C LEU A 111 -2.86 -3.21 0.72
N LYS A 112 -2.27 -2.02 0.84
CA LYS A 112 -1.83 -1.46 2.11
C LYS A 112 -3.02 -1.18 3.04
N ILE A 113 -4.16 -0.72 2.53
CA ILE A 113 -5.41 -0.58 3.30
C ILE A 113 -5.85 -1.94 3.88
N GLY A 114 -5.87 -2.98 3.05
CA GLY A 114 -6.18 -4.34 3.51
C GLY A 114 -5.20 -4.84 4.58
N LEU A 115 -3.89 -4.58 4.39
CA LEU A 115 -2.84 -4.94 5.34
C LEU A 115 -2.96 -4.17 6.66
N CYS A 116 -3.38 -2.90 6.65
CA CYS A 116 -3.69 -2.14 7.86
C CYS A 116 -4.80 -2.81 8.67
N GLY A 117 -5.87 -3.25 8.00
CA GLY A 117 -6.93 -4.02 8.66
C GLY A 117 -6.41 -5.33 9.25
N LEU A 118 -5.63 -6.07 8.49
CA LEU A 118 -5.03 -7.33 8.94
C LEU A 118 -4.12 -7.15 10.16
N SER A 119 -3.21 -6.20 10.12
CA SER A 119 -2.24 -5.95 11.19
C SER A 119 -2.91 -5.49 12.48
N PHE A 120 -3.90 -4.59 12.37
CA PHE A 120 -4.64 -4.13 13.54
C PHE A 120 -5.53 -5.22 14.16
N ALA A 121 -6.15 -6.07 13.34
CA ALA A 121 -6.86 -7.24 13.83
C ALA A 121 -5.93 -8.21 14.55
N ALA A 122 -4.75 -8.46 14.01
CA ALA A 122 -3.74 -9.31 14.64
C ALA A 122 -3.32 -8.75 16.01
N TYR A 123 -3.11 -7.44 16.12
CA TYR A 123 -2.85 -6.75 17.38
C TYR A 123 -3.99 -6.96 18.38
N LEU A 124 -5.23 -6.66 18.01
CA LEU A 124 -6.39 -6.80 18.89
C LEU A 124 -6.57 -8.23 19.38
N TRP A 125 -6.45 -9.21 18.50
CA TRP A 125 -6.62 -10.61 18.85
C TRP A 125 -5.50 -11.14 19.74
N ASN A 126 -4.29 -10.62 19.55
CA ASN A 126 -3.18 -10.95 20.44
C ASN A 126 -3.36 -10.30 21.82
N HIS A 127 -3.76 -9.02 21.86
CA HIS A 127 -3.92 -8.27 23.09
C HIS A 127 -5.10 -8.78 23.96
N PHE A 128 -6.24 -9.09 23.33
CA PHE A 128 -7.43 -9.58 24.05
C PHE A 128 -7.53 -11.10 24.08
N GLU A 129 -6.60 -11.83 23.53
CA GLU A 129 -6.58 -13.29 23.40
C GLU A 129 -7.87 -13.91 22.82
N LYS A 130 -8.64 -13.12 22.07
CA LYS A 130 -9.97 -13.49 21.58
C LYS A 130 -10.18 -13.10 20.12
N VAL A 131 -10.31 -14.11 19.25
CA VAL A 131 -10.62 -13.91 17.82
C VAL A 131 -12.14 -13.87 17.64
N ASN A 132 -12.66 -12.74 17.15
CA ASN A 132 -14.09 -12.54 16.96
C ASN A 132 -14.40 -11.48 15.89
N ALA A 133 -15.68 -11.32 15.55
CA ALA A 133 -16.17 -10.35 14.58
C ALA A 133 -15.91 -8.88 15.00
N ALA A 134 -15.92 -8.58 16.30
CA ALA A 134 -15.63 -7.22 16.77
C ALA A 134 -14.22 -6.77 16.36
N GLY A 135 -13.22 -7.67 16.45
CA GLY A 135 -11.87 -7.39 15.97
C GLY A 135 -11.83 -7.03 14.48
N VAL A 136 -12.65 -7.66 13.62
CA VAL A 136 -12.75 -7.32 12.19
C VAL A 136 -13.34 -5.92 12.00
N ILE A 137 -14.38 -5.58 12.76
CA ILE A 137 -15.05 -4.27 12.67
C ILE A 137 -14.10 -3.14 13.09
N PHE A 138 -13.41 -3.30 14.23
CA PHE A 138 -12.44 -2.29 14.69
C PHE A 138 -11.23 -2.20 13.76
N ALA A 139 -10.80 -3.32 13.17
CA ALA A 139 -9.75 -3.32 12.15
C ALA A 139 -10.18 -2.53 10.90
N ALA A 140 -11.43 -2.65 10.47
CA ALA A 140 -11.97 -1.87 9.38
C ALA A 140 -12.01 -0.36 9.73
N PHE A 141 -12.38 0.02 10.95
CA PHE A 141 -12.33 1.43 11.39
C PHE A 141 -10.91 2.00 11.39
N TYR A 142 -9.92 1.21 11.80
CA TYR A 142 -8.51 1.62 11.71
C TYR A 142 -8.07 1.82 10.26
N ALA A 143 -8.31 0.82 9.40
CA ALA A 143 -7.89 0.83 8.00
C ALA A 143 -8.63 1.88 7.15
N LEU A 144 -9.86 2.25 7.51
CA LEU A 144 -10.69 3.26 6.83
C LEU A 144 -10.80 4.55 7.65
N SER A 145 -9.81 4.84 8.48
CA SER A 145 -9.77 6.04 9.30
C SER A 145 -9.73 7.33 8.47
N GLY A 146 -10.07 8.47 9.10
CA GLY A 146 -9.96 9.78 8.46
C GLY A 146 -8.54 10.10 7.96
N TYR A 147 -7.51 9.60 8.65
CA TYR A 147 -6.13 9.69 8.17
C TYR A 147 -5.95 8.97 6.83
N MET A 148 -6.44 7.72 6.72
CA MET A 148 -6.35 6.97 5.47
C MET A 148 -7.09 7.67 4.34
N ALA A 149 -8.28 8.20 4.61
CA ALA A 149 -9.08 8.93 3.61
C ALA A 149 -8.37 10.20 3.11
N ALA A 150 -7.69 10.93 4.00
CA ALA A 150 -7.04 12.20 3.67
C ALA A 150 -5.62 12.05 3.11
N TYR A 151 -4.87 11.02 3.54
CA TYR A 151 -3.43 10.90 3.29
C TYR A 151 -2.99 9.59 2.62
N SER A 152 -3.91 8.78 2.08
CA SER A 152 -3.56 7.55 1.36
C SER A 152 -2.67 7.77 0.14
N TRP A 153 -2.64 8.99 -0.39
CA TRP A 153 -1.73 9.40 -1.45
C TRP A 153 -0.25 9.42 -1.02
N ASN A 154 0.04 9.49 0.28
CA ASN A 154 1.39 9.38 0.83
C ASN A 154 1.79 7.90 1.00
N ILE A 155 2.06 7.23 -0.10
CA ILE A 155 2.21 5.77 -0.19
C ILE A 155 3.26 5.22 0.80
N MET A 156 4.37 5.94 1.02
CA MET A 156 5.43 5.52 1.94
C MET A 156 4.98 5.48 3.40
N TRP A 157 4.07 6.38 3.80
CA TRP A 157 3.60 6.44 5.19
C TRP A 157 2.61 5.31 5.51
N LEU A 158 2.00 4.71 4.50
CA LEU A 158 1.08 3.59 4.70
C LEU A 158 1.79 2.36 5.27
N ASP A 159 3.07 2.16 4.98
CA ASP A 159 3.86 1.09 5.61
C ASP A 159 3.97 1.28 7.13
N GLY A 160 4.11 2.53 7.57
CA GLY A 160 4.08 2.87 8.99
C GLY A 160 2.76 2.49 9.65
N LEU A 161 1.62 2.75 8.97
CA LEU A 161 0.30 2.34 9.47
C LEU A 161 0.13 0.83 9.49
N VAL A 162 0.68 0.10 8.52
CA VAL A 162 0.67 -1.37 8.52
C VAL A 162 1.51 -1.92 9.66
N LEU A 163 2.68 -1.35 9.93
CA LEU A 163 3.65 -1.88 10.89
C LEU A 163 3.36 -1.43 12.33
N ALA A 164 2.76 -0.26 12.54
CA ALA A 164 2.53 0.29 13.86
C ALA A 164 1.78 -0.67 14.81
N PRO A 165 0.68 -1.34 14.41
CA PRO A 165 0.00 -2.29 15.28
C PRO A 165 0.82 -3.54 15.62
N LEU A 166 1.84 -3.86 14.81
CA LEU A 166 2.69 -5.03 15.02
C LEU A 166 3.90 -4.72 15.92
N ALA A 167 4.20 -3.44 16.13
CA ALA A 167 5.32 -2.97 16.96
C ALA A 167 4.92 -2.76 18.43
N VAL A 168 3.63 -2.79 18.75
CA VAL A 168 3.04 -2.60 20.08
C VAL A 168 2.62 -3.93 20.68
#